data_6af88534d1d610ed1112c7622f93a415
#
_entry.id   6af88534d1d610ed1112c7622f93a415
#
_cell.length_a   1.000
_cell.length_b   1.000
_cell.length_c   1.000
_cell.angle_alpha   90.00
_cell.angle_beta   90.00
_cell.angle_gamma   90.00
#
_symmetry.space_group_name_H-M   'P 1'
#
loop_
_entity.id
_entity.type
_entity.pdbx_description
1 polymer ?
#
loop_
_entity_poly.entity_id
_entity_poly.type
_entity_poly.pdbx_seq_one_letter_code
_entity_poly.pdbx_strand_id
1 'polypeptide(L)'
;MRNIFLILSILLSWSLSAQQPLKIAVISDTHYLSKKLVKDGVALQNFETATGRINKDLHQALSQVIYELKAYQPEVLLITGDMTNHGERQSHIDFTEKLKPLSESGTRIFVVPGNHDVNVPNAKAYIGDKPTATSSISAKEFEQIYAPYGYADAAKRDSSSLSYLTELNDSTWILGVDSNKYKENTTTTISAGRILPETMRWILEILEEAKSKDILVLGMMHHGLVEHMPYQSTFMSDYLIDNWKNNAETLADNGLKVIFTGHFHSNDITLLTTPKGNKIYDIETGSLAGYPFPYRLMTLKDNKLNIESFFIDSIPGKPNLQEEYRLKSGKIGRRIAQSKINSMSLPVPSDLKDTLIDLIVKMQILHMKGDEKIDNEMQQLVKQLSELLGNSNADFASFTLDFPPADNFVEIEL
;
A
#
# COMPACT_ATOMS: atom_id res chain seq x y z
N MET A 1 51.12 54.32 -31.47
CA MET A 1 50.83 53.64 -30.21
C MET A 1 49.36 53.27 -30.28
N ARG A 2 49.10 52.02 -30.54
CA ARG A 2 47.70 51.47 -30.76
C ARG A 2 47.33 50.58 -29.58
N ASN A 3 46.48 51.09 -28.71
CA ASN A 3 45.98 50.30 -27.54
C ASN A 3 44.98 49.19 -28.02
N ILE A 4 45.40 47.98 -27.85
CA ILE A 4 44.55 46.82 -28.05
C ILE A 4 43.86 46.56 -26.72
N PHE A 5 42.51 46.78 -26.64
CA PHE A 5 41.66 46.36 -25.55
C PHE A 5 41.34 44.84 -25.75
N LEU A 6 41.89 44.01 -24.88
CA LEU A 6 41.54 42.60 -24.78
C LEU A 6 40.26 42.50 -23.95
N ILE A 7 39.13 42.25 -24.58
CA ILE A 7 37.87 41.90 -23.88
C ILE A 7 37.92 40.41 -23.53
N LEU A 8 38.16 40.11 -22.26
CA LEU A 8 38.09 38.78 -21.72
C LEU A 8 36.59 38.42 -21.48
N SER A 9 35.96 37.74 -22.42
CA SER A 9 34.60 37.20 -22.26
C SER A 9 34.66 36.01 -21.35
N ILE A 10 34.30 36.18 -20.08
CA ILE A 10 34.05 35.08 -19.13
C ILE A 10 32.72 34.44 -19.52
N LEU A 11 32.78 33.37 -20.32
CA LEU A 11 31.65 32.47 -20.51
C LEU A 11 31.45 31.69 -19.20
N LEU A 12 30.54 32.16 -18.34
CA LEU A 12 29.96 31.32 -17.30
C LEU A 12 29.14 30.25 -18.02
N SER A 13 29.74 29.12 -18.27
CA SER A 13 29.02 27.90 -18.61
C SER A 13 28.22 27.46 -17.36
N TRP A 14 26.97 27.85 -17.29
CA TRP A 14 26.01 27.22 -16.41
C TRP A 14 25.85 25.78 -16.92
N SER A 15 26.61 24.89 -16.33
CA SER A 15 26.30 23.45 -16.47
C SER A 15 24.93 23.26 -15.81
N LEU A 16 23.88 23.23 -16.61
CA LEU A 16 22.63 22.63 -16.21
C LEU A 16 22.96 21.15 -15.94
N SER A 17 23.33 20.85 -14.71
CA SER A 17 23.39 19.47 -14.26
C SER A 17 21.97 18.94 -14.37
N ALA A 18 21.68 18.15 -15.40
CA ALA A 18 20.39 17.47 -15.51
C ALA A 18 20.22 16.67 -14.21
N GLN A 19 19.24 17.07 -13.41
CA GLN A 19 18.95 16.40 -12.15
C GLN A 19 18.71 14.91 -12.44
N GLN A 20 19.46 14.03 -11.79
CA GLN A 20 19.26 12.60 -11.94
C GLN A 20 17.86 12.24 -11.45
N PRO A 21 17.16 11.32 -12.12
CA PRO A 21 15.85 10.86 -11.67
C PRO A 21 15.94 10.30 -10.25
N LEU A 22 15.06 10.73 -9.35
CA LEU A 22 14.94 10.14 -8.02
C LEU A 22 14.34 8.74 -8.14
N LYS A 23 15.10 7.73 -7.71
CA LYS A 23 14.66 6.33 -7.71
C LYS A 23 13.91 6.00 -6.42
N ILE A 24 12.67 5.57 -6.56
CA ILE A 24 11.79 5.24 -5.45
C ILE A 24 11.35 3.77 -5.59
N ALA A 25 11.30 3.05 -4.49
CA ALA A 25 10.66 1.75 -4.41
C ALA A 25 9.51 1.79 -3.39
N VAL A 26 8.49 0.96 -3.61
CA VAL A 26 7.38 0.78 -2.67
C VAL A 26 7.15 -0.70 -2.43
N ILE A 27 6.97 -1.06 -1.17
CA ILE A 27 6.44 -2.35 -0.71
C ILE A 27 5.35 -2.12 0.32
N SER A 28 4.41 -3.05 0.42
CA SER A 28 3.32 -2.98 1.39
C SER A 28 2.98 -4.34 1.98
N ASP A 29 2.33 -4.34 3.13
CA ASP A 29 1.64 -5.50 3.70
C ASP A 29 2.51 -6.77 3.69
N THR A 30 3.72 -6.64 4.26
CA THR A 30 4.67 -7.76 4.32
C THR A 30 4.23 -8.84 5.30
N HIS A 31 3.38 -8.48 6.28
CA HIS A 31 2.86 -9.36 7.33
C HIS A 31 3.92 -10.32 7.87
N TYR A 32 5.09 -9.78 8.11
CA TYR A 32 6.25 -10.54 8.55
C TYR A 32 6.00 -11.17 9.93
N LEU A 33 6.12 -12.48 10.00
CA LEU A 33 6.05 -13.23 11.26
C LEU A 33 7.44 -13.80 11.57
N SER A 34 8.01 -13.40 12.70
CA SER A 34 9.35 -13.83 13.12
C SER A 34 9.48 -15.33 13.20
N LYS A 35 10.60 -15.86 12.70
CA LYS A 35 10.96 -17.28 12.84
C LYS A 35 11.07 -17.73 14.29
N LYS A 36 11.30 -16.81 15.24
CA LYS A 36 11.36 -17.09 16.68
C LYS A 36 9.98 -17.35 17.28
N LEU A 37 8.92 -16.94 16.61
CA LEU A 37 7.52 -17.09 17.04
C LEU A 37 6.80 -18.28 16.37
N VAL A 38 7.51 -19.07 15.59
CA VAL A 38 6.95 -20.23 14.88
C VAL A 38 7.81 -21.48 15.10
N LYS A 39 7.15 -22.63 15.10
CA LYS A 39 7.77 -23.95 15.06
C LYS A 39 6.82 -24.88 14.32
N ASP A 40 7.39 -25.79 13.51
CA ASP A 40 6.59 -26.81 12.85
C ASP A 40 5.69 -27.54 13.83
N GLY A 41 4.39 -27.59 13.52
CA GLY A 41 3.37 -28.19 14.40
C GLY A 41 1.97 -27.74 14.03
N VAL A 42 0.99 -28.21 14.78
CA VAL A 42 -0.45 -28.00 14.49
C VAL A 42 -0.83 -26.52 14.50
N ALA A 43 -0.28 -25.74 15.44
CA ALA A 43 -0.60 -24.31 15.54
C ALA A 43 -0.18 -23.54 14.27
N LEU A 44 1.04 -23.77 13.77
CA LEU A 44 1.54 -23.12 12.55
C LEU A 44 0.76 -23.61 11.32
N GLN A 45 0.53 -24.91 11.16
CA GLN A 45 -0.23 -25.47 10.04
C GLN A 45 -1.66 -24.91 9.96
N ASN A 46 -2.33 -24.77 11.10
CA ASN A 46 -3.67 -24.18 11.17
C ASN A 46 -3.65 -22.70 10.76
N PHE A 47 -2.67 -21.94 11.23
CA PHE A 47 -2.47 -20.54 10.85
C PHE A 47 -2.25 -20.42 9.32
N GLU A 48 -1.30 -21.15 8.78
CA GLU A 48 -0.96 -21.13 7.35
C GLU A 48 -2.14 -21.57 6.46
N THR A 49 -2.90 -22.57 6.90
CA THR A 49 -4.11 -23.04 6.20
C THR A 49 -5.23 -21.97 6.25
N ALA A 50 -5.39 -21.32 7.40
CA ALA A 50 -6.44 -20.30 7.58
C ALA A 50 -6.16 -19.03 6.78
N THR A 51 -4.91 -18.61 6.71
CA THR A 51 -4.49 -17.34 6.12
C THR A 51 -3.95 -17.47 4.69
N GLY A 52 -3.52 -18.67 4.29
CA GLY A 52 -2.77 -18.89 3.04
C GLY A 52 -1.31 -18.42 3.11
N ARG A 53 -0.88 -17.83 4.21
CA ARG A 53 0.46 -17.26 4.42
C ARG A 53 1.41 -18.35 4.92
N ILE A 54 2.16 -18.98 4.02
CA ILE A 54 3.19 -19.95 4.41
C ILE A 54 4.43 -19.22 4.87
N ASN A 55 4.69 -19.21 6.16
CA ASN A 55 5.72 -18.36 6.78
C ASN A 55 7.11 -18.49 6.10
N LYS A 56 7.52 -19.72 5.80
CA LYS A 56 8.80 -19.99 5.10
C LYS A 56 8.86 -19.31 3.73
N ASP A 57 7.78 -19.38 2.96
CA ASP A 57 7.70 -18.81 1.61
C ASP A 57 7.75 -17.28 1.65
N LEU A 58 7.01 -16.67 2.59
CA LEU A 58 6.98 -15.20 2.76
C LEU A 58 8.35 -14.65 3.13
N HIS A 59 9.10 -15.36 3.99
CA HIS A 59 10.48 -14.99 4.30
C HIS A 59 11.40 -15.05 3.07
N GLN A 60 11.20 -16.02 2.17
CA GLN A 60 11.97 -16.15 0.94
C GLN A 60 11.57 -15.06 -0.06
N ALA A 61 10.28 -14.81 -0.25
CA ALA A 61 9.78 -13.76 -1.13
C ALA A 61 10.29 -12.37 -0.70
N LEU A 62 10.18 -12.02 0.59
CA LEU A 62 10.75 -10.77 1.12
C LEU A 62 12.27 -10.69 0.90
N SER A 63 13.00 -11.79 1.12
CA SER A 63 14.46 -11.81 0.90
C SER A 63 14.81 -11.60 -0.57
N GLN A 64 14.00 -12.14 -1.50
CA GLN A 64 14.16 -11.93 -2.93
C GLN A 64 13.92 -10.45 -3.30
N VAL A 65 12.84 -9.84 -2.80
CA VAL A 65 12.57 -8.41 -3.03
C VAL A 65 13.72 -7.55 -2.50
N ILE A 66 14.21 -7.78 -1.28
CA ILE A 66 15.34 -7.04 -0.73
C ILE A 66 16.60 -7.19 -1.61
N TYR A 67 16.84 -8.39 -2.15
CA TYR A 67 17.94 -8.62 -3.07
C TYR A 67 17.80 -7.82 -4.38
N GLU A 68 16.59 -7.79 -4.96
CA GLU A 68 16.30 -7.06 -6.19
C GLU A 68 16.35 -5.54 -5.97
N LEU A 69 15.80 -5.04 -4.84
CA LEU A 69 15.91 -3.64 -4.44
C LEU A 69 17.39 -3.22 -4.25
N LYS A 70 18.20 -4.09 -3.65
CA LYS A 70 19.63 -3.81 -3.50
C LYS A 70 20.35 -3.69 -4.85
N ALA A 71 19.94 -4.47 -5.85
CA ALA A 71 20.46 -4.37 -7.22
C ALA A 71 19.96 -3.11 -7.94
N TYR A 72 18.71 -2.72 -7.74
CA TYR A 72 18.12 -1.49 -8.30
C TYR A 72 18.70 -0.22 -7.70
N GLN A 73 19.13 -0.28 -6.42
CA GLN A 73 19.64 0.86 -5.64
C GLN A 73 18.66 2.05 -5.59
N PRO A 74 17.46 1.89 -5.02
CA PRO A 74 16.56 3.02 -4.84
C PRO A 74 17.16 4.00 -3.82
N GLU A 75 16.99 5.30 -4.05
CA GLU A 75 17.33 6.33 -3.06
C GLU A 75 16.32 6.35 -1.92
N VAL A 76 15.06 5.97 -2.23
CA VAL A 76 13.94 5.94 -1.28
C VAL A 76 13.23 4.58 -1.35
N LEU A 77 12.94 4.01 -0.20
CA LEU A 77 11.99 2.90 -0.03
C LEU A 77 10.84 3.35 0.85
N LEU A 78 9.62 3.30 0.34
CA LEU A 78 8.39 3.54 1.09
C LEU A 78 7.78 2.19 1.50
N ILE A 79 7.38 2.06 2.77
CA ILE A 79 6.68 0.88 3.30
C ILE A 79 5.35 1.34 3.88
N THR A 80 4.27 1.02 3.19
CA THR A 80 2.94 1.58 3.44
C THR A 80 2.12 0.81 4.49
N GLY A 81 2.80 0.24 5.49
CA GLY A 81 2.16 -0.38 6.66
C GLY A 81 2.04 -1.89 6.60
N ASP A 82 1.41 -2.45 7.63
CA ASP A 82 1.24 -3.88 7.87
C ASP A 82 2.54 -4.67 7.70
N MET A 83 3.59 -4.13 8.33
CA MET A 83 4.91 -4.73 8.29
C MET A 83 4.95 -6.06 9.01
N THR A 84 4.16 -6.22 10.07
CA THR A 84 4.13 -7.43 10.88
C THR A 84 2.84 -8.21 10.71
N ASN A 85 2.87 -9.51 11.00
CA ASN A 85 1.69 -10.35 10.85
C ASN A 85 0.54 -9.91 11.77
N HIS A 86 0.86 -9.61 13.03
CA HIS A 86 -0.14 -9.21 14.01
C HIS A 86 0.45 -8.45 15.19
N GLY A 87 1.33 -7.49 14.91
CA GLY A 87 1.91 -6.56 15.89
C GLY A 87 2.90 -7.20 16.86
N GLU A 88 3.38 -8.40 16.60
CA GLU A 88 4.29 -9.10 17.49
C GLU A 88 5.60 -8.31 17.62
N ARG A 89 6.00 -7.97 18.86
CA ARG A 89 7.23 -7.23 19.13
C ARG A 89 8.47 -7.85 18.48
N GLN A 90 8.58 -9.18 18.51
CA GLN A 90 9.72 -9.87 17.92
C GLN A 90 9.70 -9.79 16.38
N SER A 91 8.51 -9.77 15.77
CA SER A 91 8.37 -9.59 14.32
C SER A 91 8.87 -8.21 13.90
N HIS A 92 8.53 -7.15 14.64
CA HIS A 92 9.05 -5.79 14.37
C HIS A 92 10.58 -5.73 14.44
N ILE A 93 11.17 -6.29 15.51
CA ILE A 93 12.62 -6.30 15.69
C ILE A 93 13.32 -7.06 14.54
N ASP A 94 12.84 -8.25 14.20
CA ASP A 94 13.46 -9.06 13.15
C ASP A 94 13.20 -8.48 11.76
N PHE A 95 12.10 -7.75 11.55
CA PHE A 95 11.83 -7.04 10.30
C PHE A 95 12.81 -5.89 10.07
N THR A 96 13.10 -5.08 11.09
CA THR A 96 14.11 -4.02 10.96
C THR A 96 15.49 -4.58 10.61
N GLU A 97 15.86 -5.75 11.14
CA GLU A 97 17.10 -6.43 10.73
C GLU A 97 17.10 -6.83 9.24
N LYS A 98 15.93 -7.14 8.66
CA LYS A 98 15.80 -7.41 7.23
C LYS A 98 16.02 -6.17 6.37
N LEU A 99 15.68 -4.99 6.87
CA LEU A 99 15.83 -3.72 6.14
C LEU A 99 17.26 -3.17 6.19
N LYS A 100 18.08 -3.53 7.17
CA LYS A 100 19.46 -3.04 7.33
C LYS A 100 20.32 -3.10 6.07
N PRO A 101 20.34 -4.20 5.29
CA PRO A 101 21.17 -4.26 4.09
C PRO A 101 20.84 -3.20 3.03
N LEU A 102 19.59 -2.70 3.01
CA LEU A 102 19.17 -1.61 2.11
C LEU A 102 19.61 -0.24 2.68
N SER A 103 19.35 0.01 3.96
CA SER A 103 19.77 1.28 4.58
C SER A 103 21.29 1.45 4.61
N GLU A 104 22.04 0.37 4.87
CA GLU A 104 23.51 0.35 4.81
C GLU A 104 24.07 0.58 3.38
N SER A 105 23.28 0.26 2.34
CA SER A 105 23.65 0.56 0.95
C SER A 105 23.26 1.98 0.49
N GLY A 106 22.71 2.80 1.39
CA GLY A 106 22.39 4.20 1.13
C GLY A 106 20.89 4.48 0.83
N THR A 107 20.04 3.48 0.81
CA THR A 107 18.58 3.67 0.65
C THR A 107 17.99 4.30 1.90
N ARG A 108 17.33 5.46 1.78
CA ARG A 108 16.51 6.04 2.85
C ARG A 108 15.17 5.31 2.91
N ILE A 109 14.83 4.78 4.05
CA ILE A 109 13.61 3.99 4.24
C ILE A 109 12.62 4.79 5.07
N PHE A 110 11.35 4.82 4.64
CA PHE A 110 10.27 5.50 5.33
C PHE A 110 9.13 4.52 5.57
N VAL A 111 8.60 4.47 6.79
CA VAL A 111 7.53 3.57 7.16
C VAL A 111 6.36 4.32 7.80
N VAL A 112 5.15 3.86 7.58
CA VAL A 112 3.96 4.21 8.37
C VAL A 112 3.39 2.95 8.99
N PRO A 113 2.73 3.00 10.16
CA PRO A 113 2.07 1.81 10.71
C PRO A 113 0.86 1.40 9.88
N GLY A 114 0.59 0.11 9.82
CA GLY A 114 -0.69 -0.47 9.42
C GLY A 114 -1.53 -0.90 10.62
N ASN A 115 -2.75 -1.36 10.38
CA ASN A 115 -3.66 -1.80 11.46
C ASN A 115 -3.18 -3.07 12.17
N HIS A 116 -2.26 -3.83 11.57
CA HIS A 116 -1.62 -4.99 12.17
C HIS A 116 -0.32 -4.68 12.93
N ASP A 117 0.06 -3.42 13.15
CA ASP A 117 1.39 -3.11 13.67
C ASP A 117 1.40 -2.61 15.13
N VAL A 118 0.40 -1.82 15.53
CA VAL A 118 0.44 -1.08 16.81
C VAL A 118 -0.73 -1.45 17.71
N ASN A 119 -0.47 -1.60 19.03
CA ASN A 119 -1.47 -1.92 20.04
C ASN A 119 -2.37 -3.11 19.68
N VAL A 120 -1.79 -4.15 19.08
CA VAL A 120 -2.52 -5.34 18.69
C VAL A 120 -2.81 -6.22 19.91
N PRO A 121 -4.09 -6.41 20.32
CA PRO A 121 -4.41 -7.02 21.60
C PRO A 121 -4.25 -8.54 21.63
N ASN A 122 -4.21 -9.18 20.46
CA ASN A 122 -4.22 -10.63 20.29
C ASN A 122 -3.02 -11.16 19.50
N ALA A 123 -1.86 -10.52 19.62
CA ALA A 123 -0.59 -10.96 19.06
C ALA A 123 -0.25 -12.40 19.52
N LYS A 124 0.23 -13.25 18.61
CA LYS A 124 0.39 -14.69 18.85
C LYS A 124 1.73 -15.22 18.35
N ALA A 125 2.21 -16.24 19.08
CA ALA A 125 3.24 -17.17 18.61
C ALA A 125 2.59 -18.52 18.25
N TYR A 126 3.13 -19.19 17.25
CA TYR A 126 2.60 -20.45 16.70
C TYR A 126 3.61 -21.58 16.95
N ILE A 127 3.71 -21.97 18.22
CA ILE A 127 4.63 -23.02 18.69
C ILE A 127 3.80 -24.12 19.37
N GLY A 128 3.97 -25.37 18.91
CA GLY A 128 3.23 -26.53 19.42
C GLY A 128 1.84 -26.68 18.81
N ASP A 129 0.87 -27.13 19.64
CA ASP A 129 -0.47 -27.53 19.16
C ASP A 129 -1.46 -26.37 19.09
N LYS A 130 -1.27 -25.33 19.89
CA LYS A 130 -2.14 -24.15 19.98
C LYS A 130 -1.32 -22.88 19.95
N PRO A 131 -1.84 -21.80 19.30
CA PRO A 131 -1.19 -20.52 19.38
C PRO A 131 -1.18 -19.99 20.82
N THR A 132 -0.10 -19.31 21.21
CA THR A 132 0.07 -18.69 22.53
C THR A 132 0.17 -17.18 22.39
N ALA A 133 -0.28 -16.43 23.38
CA ALA A 133 -0.13 -14.98 23.39
C ALA A 133 1.35 -14.58 23.42
N THR A 134 1.68 -13.51 22.72
CA THR A 134 2.99 -12.85 22.75
C THR A 134 2.83 -11.35 22.93
N SER A 135 3.92 -10.64 23.22
CA SER A 135 3.87 -9.18 23.37
C SER A 135 3.68 -8.48 22.02
N SER A 136 2.77 -7.53 21.96
CA SER A 136 2.69 -6.52 20.92
C SER A 136 3.47 -5.26 21.33
N ILE A 137 3.47 -4.22 20.49
CA ILE A 137 4.15 -2.96 20.77
C ILE A 137 3.14 -1.81 20.83
N SER A 138 3.49 -0.80 21.64
CA SER A 138 2.79 0.48 21.70
C SER A 138 3.23 1.42 20.57
N ALA A 139 2.49 2.52 20.36
CA ALA A 139 2.87 3.58 19.42
C ALA A 139 4.27 4.16 19.71
N LYS A 140 4.59 4.35 20.99
CA LYS A 140 5.92 4.82 21.42
C LYS A 140 7.03 3.81 21.08
N GLU A 141 6.78 2.52 21.27
CA GLU A 141 7.75 1.48 20.91
C GLU A 141 7.90 1.37 19.39
N PHE A 142 6.80 1.55 18.64
CA PHE A 142 6.86 1.61 17.18
C PHE A 142 7.80 2.73 16.72
N GLU A 143 7.61 3.95 17.21
CA GLU A 143 8.48 5.09 16.93
C GLU A 143 9.95 4.80 17.28
N GLN A 144 10.22 4.15 18.41
CA GLN A 144 11.58 3.78 18.83
C GLN A 144 12.21 2.72 17.93
N ILE A 145 11.47 1.66 17.57
CA ILE A 145 11.96 0.56 16.73
C ILE A 145 12.25 1.04 15.31
N TYR A 146 11.36 1.88 14.77
CA TYR A 146 11.47 2.43 13.42
C TYR A 146 12.12 3.82 13.39
N ALA A 147 12.77 4.26 14.46
CA ALA A 147 13.46 5.55 14.51
C ALA A 147 14.35 5.82 13.29
N PRO A 148 15.18 4.86 12.79
CA PRO A 148 16.02 5.08 11.60
C PRO A 148 15.24 5.17 10.28
N TYR A 149 13.95 4.88 10.28
CA TYR A 149 13.12 4.74 9.09
C TYR A 149 12.03 5.82 9.00
N GLY A 150 12.45 7.07 9.12
CA GLY A 150 11.63 8.28 8.98
C GLY A 150 11.40 9.05 10.27
N TYR A 151 11.42 8.40 11.44
CA TYR A 151 11.03 9.04 12.71
C TYR A 151 12.14 9.85 13.36
N ALA A 152 13.41 9.40 13.34
CA ALA A 152 14.52 10.14 13.96
C ALA A 152 14.89 11.41 13.21
N ASP A 153 14.80 11.39 11.87
CA ASP A 153 15.18 12.50 10.99
C ASP A 153 13.98 13.33 10.55
N ALA A 154 12.81 13.15 11.20
CA ALA A 154 11.61 13.91 10.87
C ALA A 154 11.81 15.41 11.17
N ALA A 155 11.60 16.24 10.16
CA ALA A 155 11.62 17.70 10.28
C ALA A 155 10.44 18.22 11.12
N LYS A 156 9.28 17.53 11.01
CA LYS A 156 8.08 17.81 11.80
C LYS A 156 7.39 16.54 12.23
N ARG A 157 6.77 16.56 13.39
CA ARG A 157 5.99 15.45 13.96
C ARG A 157 4.61 15.93 14.34
N ASP A 158 3.59 15.14 14.02
CA ASP A 158 2.25 15.35 14.57
C ASP A 158 2.19 14.90 16.03
N SER A 159 1.70 15.74 16.91
CA SER A 159 1.53 15.42 18.34
C SER A 159 0.36 14.48 18.63
N SER A 160 -0.56 14.30 17.68
CA SER A 160 -1.81 13.56 17.84
C SER A 160 -1.72 12.13 17.30
N SER A 161 -0.77 11.85 16.39
CA SER A 161 -0.60 10.57 15.72
C SER A 161 0.87 10.23 15.48
N LEU A 162 1.14 9.10 14.84
CA LEU A 162 2.48 8.72 14.38
C LEU A 162 2.86 9.37 13.04
N SER A 163 2.12 10.38 12.58
CA SER A 163 2.44 11.10 11.35
C SER A 163 3.70 11.95 11.48
N TYR A 164 4.42 12.07 10.37
CA TYR A 164 5.66 12.82 10.31
C TYR A 164 5.93 13.40 8.93
N LEU A 165 6.79 14.42 8.89
CA LEU A 165 7.32 15.02 7.67
C LEU A 165 8.84 14.87 7.66
N THR A 166 9.40 14.41 6.56
CA THR A 166 10.84 14.41 6.31
C THR A 166 11.15 15.17 5.02
N GLU A 167 12.10 16.08 5.10
CA GLU A 167 12.67 16.75 3.94
C GLU A 167 13.63 15.79 3.25
N LEU A 168 13.27 15.32 2.04
CA LEU A 168 14.11 14.39 1.29
C LEU A 168 15.28 15.15 0.62
N ASN A 169 14.95 16.26 -0.02
CA ASN A 169 15.86 17.20 -0.64
C ASN A 169 15.19 18.58 -0.76
N ASP A 170 15.83 19.53 -1.42
CA ASP A 170 15.37 20.92 -1.55
C ASP A 170 14.05 21.08 -2.32
N SER A 171 13.59 20.06 -3.06
CA SER A 171 12.40 20.10 -3.91
C SER A 171 11.35 19.04 -3.58
N THR A 172 11.63 18.11 -2.66
CA THR A 172 10.76 16.97 -2.40
C THR A 172 10.72 16.63 -0.91
N TRP A 173 9.51 16.51 -0.38
CA TRP A 173 9.25 16.07 0.98
C TRP A 173 8.49 14.75 1.01
N ILE A 174 8.72 13.94 2.07
CA ILE A 174 7.96 12.72 2.36
C ILE A 174 7.04 13.00 3.55
N LEU A 175 5.74 12.82 3.33
CA LEU A 175 4.70 12.97 4.35
C LEU A 175 4.16 11.58 4.73
N GLY A 176 4.59 11.04 5.86
CA GLY A 176 4.03 9.82 6.45
C GLY A 176 2.77 10.14 7.27
N VAL A 177 1.63 9.58 6.88
CA VAL A 177 0.34 9.80 7.54
C VAL A 177 -0.08 8.53 8.28
N ASP A 178 -0.29 8.63 9.58
CA ASP A 178 -0.88 7.56 10.39
C ASP A 178 -2.41 7.63 10.33
N SER A 179 -3.00 6.64 9.69
CA SER A 179 -4.45 6.54 9.52
C SER A 179 -5.10 5.48 10.42
N ASN A 180 -4.37 4.92 11.39
CA ASN A 180 -4.84 3.76 12.15
C ASN A 180 -5.65 4.14 13.39
N LYS A 181 -6.62 3.31 13.73
CA LYS A 181 -7.46 3.43 14.93
C LYS A 181 -6.94 2.59 16.11
N TYR A 182 -5.64 2.35 16.20
CA TYR A 182 -5.04 1.45 17.21
C TYR A 182 -5.29 1.86 18.67
N LYS A 183 -5.63 3.13 18.94
CA LYS A 183 -6.04 3.60 20.28
C LYS A 183 -7.39 3.05 20.72
N GLU A 184 -8.20 2.58 19.77
CA GLU A 184 -9.55 2.06 19.96
C GLU A 184 -9.57 0.52 19.96
N ASN A 185 -8.43 -0.15 19.71
CA ASN A 185 -8.33 -1.60 19.77
C ASN A 185 -8.65 -2.12 21.18
N THR A 186 -9.52 -3.14 21.27
CA THR A 186 -9.91 -3.76 22.54
C THR A 186 -9.58 -5.25 22.56
N THR A 187 -10.31 -6.08 21.84
CA THR A 187 -10.11 -7.54 21.74
C THR A 187 -9.50 -7.97 20.42
N THR A 188 -9.71 -7.16 19.38
CA THR A 188 -9.15 -7.33 18.03
C THR A 188 -8.68 -5.99 17.51
N THR A 189 -7.94 -6.02 16.41
CA THR A 189 -7.61 -4.81 15.65
C THR A 189 -8.84 -4.27 14.93
N ILE A 190 -8.89 -2.95 14.78
CA ILE A 190 -9.85 -2.25 13.91
C ILE A 190 -9.19 -2.12 12.53
N SER A 191 -9.82 -2.67 11.50
CA SER A 191 -9.31 -2.59 10.13
C SER A 191 -9.54 -1.23 9.48
N ALA A 192 -10.62 -0.51 9.85
CA ALA A 192 -10.97 0.79 9.27
C ALA A 192 -9.97 1.89 9.64
N GLY A 193 -9.73 2.80 8.70
CA GLY A 193 -8.81 3.92 8.86
C GLY A 193 -9.48 5.25 9.17
N ARG A 194 -8.71 6.22 9.67
CA ARG A 194 -9.14 7.61 9.88
C ARG A 194 -7.94 8.56 9.96
N ILE A 195 -8.04 9.71 9.33
CA ILE A 195 -7.17 10.86 9.64
C ILE A 195 -7.84 11.66 10.75
N LEU A 196 -7.16 11.85 11.87
CA LEU A 196 -7.70 12.66 12.98
C LEU A 196 -7.85 14.11 12.53
N PRO A 197 -8.87 14.87 13.03
CA PRO A 197 -9.02 16.28 12.68
C PRO A 197 -7.79 17.14 13.01
N GLU A 198 -7.08 16.82 14.08
CA GLU A 198 -5.82 17.45 14.48
C GLU A 198 -4.72 17.19 13.46
N THR A 199 -4.57 15.92 13.06
CA THR A 199 -3.62 15.47 12.03
C THR A 199 -3.93 16.13 10.69
N MET A 200 -5.21 16.23 10.29
CA MET A 200 -5.59 16.90 9.05
C MET A 200 -5.16 18.37 9.06
N ARG A 201 -5.41 19.12 10.15
CA ARG A 201 -4.95 20.51 10.27
C ARG A 201 -3.44 20.62 10.11
N TRP A 202 -2.70 19.75 10.79
CA TRP A 202 -1.23 19.68 10.70
C TRP A 202 -0.76 19.38 9.27
N ILE A 203 -1.43 18.45 8.55
CA ILE A 203 -1.13 18.17 7.14
C ILE A 203 -1.37 19.41 6.28
N LEU A 204 -2.47 20.13 6.47
CA LEU A 204 -2.78 21.32 5.68
C LEU A 204 -1.78 22.45 5.88
N GLU A 205 -1.26 22.65 7.10
CA GLU A 205 -0.16 23.60 7.38
C GLU A 205 1.12 23.20 6.62
N ILE A 206 1.43 21.92 6.53
CA ILE A 206 2.58 21.41 5.76
C ILE A 206 2.39 21.66 4.26
N LEU A 207 1.21 21.37 3.72
CA LEU A 207 0.92 21.56 2.30
C LEU A 207 0.96 23.04 1.90
N GLU A 208 0.47 23.93 2.77
CA GLU A 208 0.59 25.40 2.56
C GLU A 208 2.04 25.83 2.53
N GLU A 209 2.88 25.35 3.46
CA GLU A 209 4.31 25.64 3.48
C GLU A 209 5.02 25.09 2.25
N ALA A 210 4.75 23.83 1.87
CA ALA A 210 5.33 23.20 0.68
C ALA A 210 4.99 24.00 -0.59
N LYS A 211 3.72 24.40 -0.73
CA LYS A 211 3.26 25.23 -1.85
C LYS A 211 3.97 26.58 -1.91
N SER A 212 4.19 27.23 -0.75
CA SER A 212 4.89 28.52 -0.68
C SER A 212 6.37 28.43 -1.11
N LYS A 213 6.96 27.22 -1.03
CA LYS A 213 8.36 26.93 -1.35
C LYS A 213 8.53 26.18 -2.67
N ASP A 214 7.45 25.93 -3.41
CA ASP A 214 7.44 25.11 -4.64
C ASP A 214 8.01 23.70 -4.44
N ILE A 215 7.61 23.05 -3.35
CA ILE A 215 8.07 21.70 -2.96
C ILE A 215 7.00 20.67 -3.28
N LEU A 216 7.40 19.59 -3.93
CA LEU A 216 6.56 18.42 -4.15
C LEU A 216 6.48 17.57 -2.87
N VAL A 217 5.25 17.29 -2.42
CA VAL A 217 4.99 16.40 -1.28
C VAL A 217 4.56 15.02 -1.81
N LEU A 218 5.33 14.00 -1.45
CA LEU A 218 4.98 12.59 -1.66
C LEU A 218 4.34 12.07 -0.38
N GLY A 219 3.02 11.84 -0.41
CA GLY A 219 2.26 11.29 0.71
C GLY A 219 2.42 9.77 0.79
N MET A 220 2.39 9.21 2.00
CA MET A 220 2.24 7.77 2.22
C MET A 220 1.34 7.51 3.42
N MET A 221 0.48 6.51 3.32
CA MET A 221 -0.51 6.13 4.32
C MET A 221 -0.82 4.63 4.18
N HIS A 222 -1.38 3.99 5.21
CA HIS A 222 -1.73 2.58 5.07
C HIS A 222 -3.05 2.36 4.35
N HIS A 223 -4.13 2.99 4.81
CA HIS A 223 -5.48 2.82 4.24
C HIS A 223 -5.66 3.61 2.95
N GLY A 224 -6.49 3.10 2.04
CA GLY A 224 -6.84 3.79 0.80
C GLY A 224 -7.45 5.17 1.04
N LEU A 225 -7.06 6.15 0.23
CA LEU A 225 -7.60 7.51 0.25
C LEU A 225 -8.80 7.67 -0.68
N VAL A 226 -8.83 6.93 -1.79
CA VAL A 226 -9.93 6.94 -2.77
C VAL A 226 -10.42 5.51 -3.04
N GLU A 227 -11.58 5.38 -3.66
CA GLU A 227 -12.04 4.06 -4.12
C GLU A 227 -11.20 3.57 -5.29
N HIS A 228 -10.73 2.33 -5.21
CA HIS A 228 -9.96 1.64 -6.24
C HIS A 228 -10.82 0.71 -7.11
N MET A 229 -12.05 0.47 -6.71
CA MET A 229 -13.03 -0.30 -7.47
C MET A 229 -14.44 0.22 -7.24
N PRO A 230 -15.39 -0.04 -8.15
CA PRO A 230 -16.78 0.38 -7.98
C PRO A 230 -17.41 -0.15 -6.68
N TYR A 231 -18.07 0.74 -5.95
CA TYR A 231 -18.77 0.43 -4.71
C TYR A 231 -17.89 -0.06 -3.55
N GLN A 232 -16.59 0.21 -3.57
CA GLN A 232 -15.68 -0.16 -2.47
C GLN A 232 -16.16 0.43 -1.14
N SER A 233 -16.51 1.71 -1.09
CA SER A 233 -17.01 2.37 0.13
C SER A 233 -18.34 1.78 0.64
N THR A 234 -19.11 1.12 -0.22
CA THR A 234 -20.38 0.48 0.16
C THR A 234 -20.16 -0.92 0.75
N PHE A 235 -19.30 -1.73 0.13
CA PHE A 235 -19.15 -3.14 0.48
C PHE A 235 -17.87 -3.47 1.25
N MET A 236 -16.87 -2.59 1.17
CA MET A 236 -15.52 -2.78 1.71
C MET A 236 -14.98 -1.49 2.33
N SER A 237 -15.85 -0.73 3.03
CA SER A 237 -15.52 0.56 3.64
C SER A 237 -14.34 0.52 4.61
N ASP A 238 -14.08 -0.65 5.22
CA ASP A 238 -12.98 -0.83 6.17
C ASP A 238 -11.58 -0.71 5.53
N TYR A 239 -11.51 -0.72 4.20
CA TYR A 239 -10.24 -0.55 3.48
C TYR A 239 -9.94 0.91 3.12
N LEU A 240 -10.89 1.81 3.38
CA LEU A 240 -10.75 3.25 3.18
C LEU A 240 -10.67 3.98 4.53
N ILE A 241 -10.16 5.21 4.51
CA ILE A 241 -10.29 6.10 5.66
C ILE A 241 -11.74 6.61 5.80
N ASP A 242 -12.17 6.90 7.04
CA ASP A 242 -13.45 7.55 7.29
C ASP A 242 -13.55 8.86 6.48
N ASN A 243 -14.73 9.13 5.90
CA ASN A 243 -14.97 10.32 5.07
C ASN A 243 -13.98 10.49 3.91
N TRP A 244 -13.55 9.39 3.32
CA TRP A 244 -12.51 9.31 2.30
C TRP A 244 -12.63 10.38 1.21
N LYS A 245 -13.80 10.56 0.63
CA LYS A 245 -14.03 11.51 -0.48
C LYS A 245 -13.74 12.96 -0.07
N ASN A 246 -14.29 13.40 1.07
CA ASN A 246 -14.04 14.75 1.55
C ASN A 246 -12.57 14.97 1.93
N ASN A 247 -11.91 13.95 2.49
CA ASN A 247 -10.50 14.02 2.84
C ASN A 247 -9.63 14.07 1.57
N ALA A 248 -9.92 13.25 0.56
CA ALA A 248 -9.22 13.25 -0.71
C ALA A 248 -9.36 14.59 -1.46
N GLU A 249 -10.59 15.12 -1.55
CA GLU A 249 -10.85 16.44 -2.14
C GLU A 249 -10.11 17.55 -1.37
N THR A 250 -10.13 17.49 -0.04
CA THR A 250 -9.44 18.48 0.81
C THR A 250 -7.92 18.44 0.56
N LEU A 251 -7.31 17.28 0.56
CA LEU A 251 -5.87 17.11 0.35
C LEU A 251 -5.45 17.54 -1.07
N ALA A 252 -6.20 17.13 -2.09
CA ALA A 252 -5.94 17.53 -3.48
C ALA A 252 -6.07 19.04 -3.69
N ASP A 253 -7.11 19.65 -3.12
CA ASP A 253 -7.35 21.10 -3.21
C ASP A 253 -6.29 21.95 -2.49
N ASN A 254 -5.53 21.33 -1.57
CA ASN A 254 -4.42 21.97 -0.88
C ASN A 254 -3.03 21.54 -1.44
N GLY A 255 -2.99 20.81 -2.57
CA GLY A 255 -1.77 20.59 -3.33
C GLY A 255 -1.10 19.23 -3.13
N LEU A 256 -1.69 18.29 -2.39
CA LEU A 256 -1.21 16.90 -2.41
C LEU A 256 -1.63 16.25 -3.73
N LYS A 257 -0.65 15.80 -4.52
CA LYS A 257 -0.90 15.25 -5.87
C LYS A 257 -0.80 13.73 -5.93
N VAL A 258 -0.11 13.12 -4.98
CA VAL A 258 0.10 11.68 -4.92
C VAL A 258 0.17 11.18 -3.48
N ILE A 259 -0.41 10.03 -3.23
CA ILE A 259 -0.29 9.28 -1.99
C ILE A 259 -0.06 7.80 -2.29
N PHE A 260 0.83 7.16 -1.54
CA PHE A 260 1.12 5.73 -1.64
C PHE A 260 0.41 5.01 -0.52
N THR A 261 -0.36 3.97 -0.86
CA THR A 261 -1.20 3.23 0.08
C THR A 261 -0.99 1.71 -0.01
N GLY A 262 -1.70 0.96 0.83
CA GLY A 262 -1.72 -0.50 0.87
C GLY A 262 -3.06 -0.99 1.41
N HIS A 263 -3.05 -1.98 2.34
CA HIS A 263 -4.19 -2.44 3.12
C HIS A 263 -5.21 -3.32 2.37
N PHE A 264 -5.69 -2.89 1.20
CA PHE A 264 -6.68 -3.65 0.44
C PHE A 264 -6.07 -4.86 -0.28
N HIS A 265 -4.73 -4.89 -0.33
CA HIS A 265 -3.95 -5.92 -1.01
C HIS A 265 -4.18 -5.97 -2.53
N SER A 266 -4.65 -4.88 -3.11
CA SER A 266 -4.73 -4.69 -4.56
C SER A 266 -3.51 -3.94 -5.08
N ASN A 267 -3.22 -4.10 -6.36
CA ASN A 267 -2.12 -3.39 -7.00
C ASN A 267 -2.70 -2.43 -8.03
N ASP A 268 -3.21 -1.29 -7.56
CA ASP A 268 -4.10 -0.40 -8.29
C ASP A 268 -3.62 1.05 -8.23
N ILE A 269 -3.97 1.86 -9.23
CA ILE A 269 -3.71 3.30 -9.25
C ILE A 269 -4.98 4.03 -9.66
N THR A 270 -5.55 4.80 -8.77
CA THR A 270 -6.77 5.57 -9.05
C THR A 270 -6.53 7.07 -9.00
N LEU A 271 -7.08 7.78 -9.99
CA LEU A 271 -7.09 9.24 -10.06
C LEU A 271 -8.43 9.81 -9.60
N LEU A 272 -8.38 10.65 -8.56
CA LEU A 272 -9.52 11.50 -8.20
C LEU A 272 -9.30 12.92 -8.72
N THR A 273 -10.34 13.49 -9.36
CA THR A 273 -10.38 14.91 -9.73
C THR A 273 -11.43 15.61 -8.92
N THR A 274 -11.05 16.68 -8.20
CA THR A 274 -11.98 17.44 -7.36
C THR A 274 -12.92 18.30 -8.19
N PRO A 275 -14.03 18.79 -7.61
CA PRO A 275 -14.91 19.77 -8.28
C PRO A 275 -14.19 21.06 -8.72
N LYS A 276 -13.04 21.40 -8.10
CA LYS A 276 -12.20 22.54 -8.48
C LYS A 276 -11.19 22.21 -9.60
N GLY A 277 -11.13 20.95 -10.05
CA GLY A 277 -10.22 20.49 -11.09
C GLY A 277 -8.85 20.06 -10.60
N ASN A 278 -8.59 20.06 -9.26
CA ASN A 278 -7.35 19.54 -8.69
C ASN A 278 -7.36 18.02 -8.73
N LYS A 279 -6.17 17.42 -8.81
CA LYS A 279 -5.98 15.97 -9.00
C LYS A 279 -5.16 15.38 -7.88
N ILE A 280 -5.52 14.17 -7.47
CA ILE A 280 -4.70 13.34 -6.58
C ILE A 280 -4.72 11.90 -7.07
N TYR A 281 -3.54 11.28 -7.12
CA TYR A 281 -3.36 9.86 -7.40
C TYR A 281 -3.20 9.11 -6.08
N ASP A 282 -3.99 8.06 -5.91
CA ASP A 282 -3.76 7.04 -4.88
C ASP A 282 -3.11 5.83 -5.54
N ILE A 283 -1.88 5.52 -5.12
CA ILE A 283 -1.07 4.43 -5.66
C ILE A 283 -1.05 3.32 -4.63
N GLU A 284 -2.00 2.41 -4.72
CA GLU A 284 -2.07 1.26 -3.86
C GLU A 284 -1.10 0.19 -4.32
N THR A 285 -0.27 -0.31 -3.39
CA THR A 285 0.65 -1.41 -3.64
C THR A 285 0.15 -2.64 -2.91
N GLY A 286 -0.02 -3.74 -3.63
CA GLY A 286 -0.55 -4.98 -3.10
C GLY A 286 0.37 -5.64 -2.08
N SER A 287 -0.14 -6.70 -1.44
CA SER A 287 0.55 -7.36 -0.33
C SER A 287 1.71 -8.25 -0.77
N LEU A 288 2.87 -8.05 -0.16
CA LEU A 288 4.02 -8.96 -0.28
C LEU A 288 3.84 -10.29 0.48
N ALA A 289 2.74 -10.45 1.21
CA ALA A 289 2.42 -11.68 1.93
C ALA A 289 1.48 -12.63 1.17
N GLY A 290 1.30 -12.45 -0.13
CA GLY A 290 0.42 -13.27 -0.94
C GLY A 290 0.54 -13.02 -2.44
N TYR A 291 -0.32 -13.67 -3.22
CA TYR A 291 -0.44 -13.43 -4.65
C TYR A 291 -0.76 -11.94 -4.91
N PRO A 292 -0.11 -11.31 -5.87
CA PRO A 292 0.98 -11.76 -6.74
C PRO A 292 2.40 -11.44 -6.22
N PHE A 293 2.60 -11.11 -4.94
CA PHE A 293 3.85 -10.65 -4.34
C PHE A 293 4.43 -9.41 -5.01
N PRO A 294 3.67 -8.32 -5.07
CA PRO A 294 4.04 -7.14 -5.82
C PRO A 294 5.02 -6.25 -5.07
N TYR A 295 5.82 -5.51 -5.82
CA TYR A 295 6.53 -4.31 -5.39
C TYR A 295 6.63 -3.35 -6.56
N ARG A 296 6.81 -2.05 -6.29
CA ARG A 296 6.89 -1.04 -7.33
C ARG A 296 8.29 -0.43 -7.39
N LEU A 297 8.78 -0.20 -8.60
CA LEU A 297 9.97 0.61 -8.87
C LEU A 297 9.54 1.84 -9.65
N MET A 298 10.03 3.00 -9.23
CA MET A 298 9.59 4.27 -9.79
C MET A 298 10.76 5.21 -9.99
N THR A 299 10.60 6.13 -10.94
CA THR A 299 11.53 7.24 -11.15
C THR A 299 10.76 8.54 -11.23
N LEU A 300 11.14 9.51 -10.39
CA LEU A 300 10.59 10.85 -10.39
C LEU A 300 11.61 11.82 -11.04
N LYS A 301 11.17 12.50 -12.08
CA LYS A 301 11.95 13.51 -12.77
C LYS A 301 11.04 14.55 -13.39
N ASP A 302 11.36 15.84 -13.23
CA ASP A 302 10.64 16.97 -13.86
C ASP A 302 9.11 16.89 -13.62
N ASN A 303 8.69 16.58 -12.39
CA ASN A 303 7.29 16.35 -11.97
C ASN A 303 6.57 15.18 -12.69
N LYS A 304 7.31 14.29 -13.34
CA LYS A 304 6.79 13.07 -13.93
C LYS A 304 7.22 11.88 -13.10
N LEU A 305 6.25 11.08 -12.69
CA LEU A 305 6.47 9.85 -11.96
C LEU A 305 6.20 8.67 -12.89
N ASN A 306 7.26 7.96 -13.28
CA ASN A 306 7.16 6.69 -13.98
C ASN A 306 7.02 5.57 -12.96
N ILE A 307 6.01 4.73 -13.10
CA ILE A 307 5.67 3.65 -12.18
C ILE A 307 5.71 2.34 -12.93
N GLU A 308 6.41 1.35 -12.36
CA GLU A 308 6.43 -0.02 -12.88
C GLU A 308 6.25 -1.01 -11.72
N SER A 309 5.29 -1.92 -11.88
CA SER A 309 5.02 -3.00 -10.94
C SER A 309 5.81 -4.25 -11.29
N PHE A 310 6.40 -4.85 -10.28
CA PHE A 310 7.14 -6.11 -10.37
C PHE A 310 6.50 -7.14 -9.45
N PHE A 311 6.65 -8.41 -9.81
CA PHE A 311 6.04 -9.52 -9.09
C PHE A 311 7.06 -10.63 -8.88
N ILE A 312 7.08 -11.26 -7.71
CA ILE A 312 7.96 -12.41 -7.47
C ILE A 312 7.32 -13.67 -8.04
N ASP A 313 7.85 -14.18 -9.15
CA ASP A 313 7.30 -15.34 -9.85
C ASP A 313 7.70 -16.67 -9.21
N SER A 314 8.90 -16.73 -8.62
CA SER A 314 9.45 -17.94 -8.04
C SER A 314 10.36 -17.64 -6.85
N ILE A 315 10.50 -18.62 -5.97
CA ILE A 315 11.48 -18.65 -4.88
C ILE A 315 12.18 -20.01 -4.83
N PRO A 316 13.31 -20.16 -4.11
CA PRO A 316 13.99 -21.43 -3.99
C PRO A 316 13.06 -22.57 -3.56
N GLY A 317 12.96 -23.60 -4.38
CA GLY A 317 12.09 -24.76 -4.17
C GLY A 317 10.62 -24.58 -4.59
N LYS A 318 10.25 -23.42 -5.12
CA LYS A 318 8.89 -23.12 -5.64
C LYS A 318 8.93 -22.36 -6.96
N PRO A 319 9.18 -23.05 -8.07
CA PRO A 319 9.22 -22.41 -9.40
C PRO A 319 7.86 -21.88 -9.87
N ASN A 320 6.76 -22.41 -9.33
CA ASN A 320 5.38 -22.01 -9.67
C ASN A 320 4.71 -21.22 -8.52
N LEU A 321 5.43 -20.35 -7.83
CA LEU A 321 4.96 -19.61 -6.67
C LEU A 321 3.66 -18.84 -6.98
N GLN A 322 3.63 -18.12 -8.08
CA GLN A 322 2.47 -17.32 -8.52
C GLN A 322 1.20 -18.19 -8.62
N GLU A 323 1.26 -19.30 -9.34
CA GLU A 323 0.10 -20.16 -9.54
C GLU A 323 -0.35 -20.85 -8.24
N GLU A 324 0.60 -21.32 -7.43
CA GLU A 324 0.26 -21.90 -6.12
C GLU A 324 -0.49 -20.90 -5.23
N TYR A 325 0.00 -19.67 -5.18
CA TYR A 325 -0.62 -18.63 -4.33
C TYR A 325 -1.90 -18.07 -4.93
N ARG A 326 -1.99 -17.96 -6.26
CA ARG A 326 -3.25 -17.62 -6.95
C ARG A 326 -4.37 -18.59 -6.58
N LEU A 327 -4.09 -19.90 -6.63
CA LEU A 327 -5.04 -20.94 -6.23
C LEU A 327 -5.40 -20.90 -4.75
N LYS A 328 -4.42 -20.60 -3.86
CA LYS A 328 -4.67 -20.41 -2.43
C LYS A 328 -5.55 -19.20 -2.17
N SER A 329 -5.23 -18.05 -2.78
CA SER A 329 -6.03 -16.82 -2.68
C SER A 329 -7.46 -17.05 -3.16
N GLY A 330 -7.66 -17.77 -4.27
CA GLY A 330 -8.96 -18.14 -4.76
C GLY A 330 -9.77 -18.98 -3.77
N LYS A 331 -9.15 -19.99 -3.13
CA LYS A 331 -9.81 -20.81 -2.11
C LYS A 331 -10.22 -20.01 -0.87
N ILE A 332 -9.36 -19.09 -0.42
CA ILE A 332 -9.65 -18.22 0.73
C ILE A 332 -10.71 -17.20 0.37
N GLY A 333 -10.58 -16.54 -0.78
CA GLY A 333 -11.57 -15.59 -1.31
C GLY A 333 -12.96 -16.22 -1.44
N ARG A 334 -13.05 -17.46 -1.96
CA ARG A 334 -14.32 -18.21 -2.03
C ARG A 334 -14.97 -18.40 -0.67
N ARG A 335 -14.19 -18.80 0.35
CA ARG A 335 -14.70 -18.99 1.72
C ARG A 335 -15.21 -17.66 2.32
N ILE A 336 -14.47 -16.55 2.10
CA ILE A 336 -14.86 -15.23 2.58
C ILE A 336 -16.11 -14.74 1.85
N ALA A 337 -16.15 -14.81 0.52
CA ALA A 337 -17.29 -14.41 -0.29
C ALA A 337 -18.56 -15.19 0.08
N GLN A 338 -18.45 -16.53 0.26
CA GLN A 338 -19.56 -17.38 0.68
C GLN A 338 -20.09 -16.98 2.05
N SER A 339 -19.20 -16.72 3.04
CA SER A 339 -19.59 -16.25 4.37
C SER A 339 -20.31 -14.90 4.29
N LYS A 340 -19.78 -13.96 3.50
CA LYS A 340 -20.35 -12.62 3.34
C LYS A 340 -21.73 -12.67 2.66
N ILE A 341 -21.87 -13.42 1.56
CA ILE A 341 -23.15 -13.58 0.85
C ILE A 341 -24.20 -14.25 1.75
N ASN A 342 -23.81 -15.23 2.55
CA ASN A 342 -24.74 -15.88 3.47
C ASN A 342 -25.19 -14.96 4.62
N SER A 343 -24.36 -14.01 5.03
CA SER A 343 -24.72 -13.02 6.06
C SER A 343 -25.59 -11.87 5.53
N MET A 344 -25.50 -11.58 4.22
CA MET A 344 -26.32 -10.59 3.55
C MET A 344 -27.61 -11.27 3.10
N SER A 345 -28.77 -10.91 3.64
CA SER A 345 -30.08 -11.43 3.22
C SER A 345 -30.44 -11.01 1.76
N LEU A 346 -29.51 -11.25 0.83
CA LEU A 346 -29.72 -10.95 -0.59
C LEU A 346 -30.69 -11.96 -1.21
N PRO A 347 -31.67 -11.52 -1.99
CA PRO A 347 -32.61 -12.38 -2.71
C PRO A 347 -31.97 -13.02 -3.94
N VAL A 348 -30.79 -13.67 -3.77
CA VAL A 348 -30.11 -14.36 -4.86
C VAL A 348 -30.61 -15.80 -4.91
N PRO A 349 -31.14 -16.27 -6.04
CA PRO A 349 -31.48 -17.68 -6.23
C PRO A 349 -30.31 -18.61 -5.91
N SER A 350 -30.60 -19.78 -5.35
CA SER A 350 -29.58 -20.72 -4.86
C SER A 350 -28.62 -21.19 -5.95
N ASP A 351 -29.10 -21.35 -7.16
CA ASP A 351 -28.37 -21.75 -8.37
C ASP A 351 -27.40 -20.67 -8.87
N LEU A 352 -27.69 -19.38 -8.58
CA LEU A 352 -26.83 -18.27 -8.92
C LEU A 352 -25.83 -17.87 -7.84
N LYS A 353 -26.00 -18.38 -6.60
CA LYS A 353 -25.06 -18.03 -5.49
C LYS A 353 -23.63 -18.48 -5.77
N ASP A 354 -23.43 -19.68 -6.26
CA ASP A 354 -22.11 -20.22 -6.58
C ASP A 354 -21.46 -19.43 -7.72
N THR A 355 -22.23 -19.08 -8.75
CA THR A 355 -21.78 -18.26 -9.86
C THR A 355 -21.35 -16.85 -9.40
N LEU A 356 -22.13 -16.24 -8.51
CA LEU A 356 -21.79 -14.94 -7.92
C LEU A 356 -20.51 -15.02 -7.09
N ILE A 357 -20.34 -16.07 -6.31
CA ILE A 357 -19.12 -16.30 -5.52
C ILE A 357 -17.91 -16.44 -6.46
N ASP A 358 -18.02 -17.21 -7.53
CA ASP A 358 -16.94 -17.40 -8.51
C ASP A 358 -16.57 -16.08 -9.21
N LEU A 359 -17.58 -15.27 -9.56
CA LEU A 359 -17.36 -13.94 -10.12
C LEU A 359 -16.60 -13.02 -9.13
N ILE A 360 -17.04 -12.95 -7.87
CA ILE A 360 -16.36 -12.13 -6.83
C ILE A 360 -14.92 -12.57 -6.65
N VAL A 361 -14.66 -13.88 -6.61
CA VAL A 361 -13.29 -14.40 -6.46
C VAL A 361 -12.45 -14.07 -7.69
N LYS A 362 -12.99 -14.18 -8.89
CA LYS A 362 -12.31 -13.84 -10.14
C LYS A 362 -11.95 -12.35 -10.17
N MET A 363 -12.91 -11.47 -9.82
CA MET A 363 -12.68 -10.04 -9.70
C MET A 363 -11.58 -9.72 -8.68
N GLN A 364 -11.63 -10.33 -7.49
CA GLN A 364 -10.62 -10.14 -6.46
C GLN A 364 -9.22 -10.55 -6.92
N ILE A 365 -9.08 -11.69 -7.60
CA ILE A 365 -7.79 -12.17 -8.13
C ILE A 365 -7.24 -11.22 -9.22
N LEU A 366 -8.09 -10.67 -10.06
CA LEU A 366 -7.69 -9.66 -11.03
C LEU A 366 -7.20 -8.39 -10.33
N HIS A 367 -7.98 -7.88 -9.39
CA HIS A 367 -7.68 -6.66 -8.63
C HIS A 367 -6.39 -6.75 -7.79
N MET A 368 -6.06 -7.94 -7.27
CA MET A 368 -4.76 -8.17 -6.62
C MET A 368 -3.57 -7.91 -7.54
N LYS A 369 -3.74 -8.08 -8.87
CA LYS A 369 -2.66 -7.95 -9.87
C LYS A 369 -2.66 -6.61 -10.58
N GLY A 370 -3.82 -5.95 -10.68
CA GLY A 370 -4.03 -4.71 -11.40
C GLY A 370 -4.23 -4.88 -12.92
N ASP A 371 -4.62 -3.80 -13.59
CA ASP A 371 -4.98 -3.74 -15.00
C ASP A 371 -6.11 -4.74 -15.35
N GLU A 372 -7.22 -4.70 -14.61
CA GLU A 372 -8.32 -5.64 -14.69
C GLU A 372 -9.06 -5.59 -16.01
N LYS A 373 -9.06 -6.72 -16.69
CA LYS A 373 -9.83 -6.88 -17.94
C LYS A 373 -11.02 -7.78 -17.70
N ILE A 374 -12.20 -7.19 -17.86
CA ILE A 374 -13.45 -7.94 -17.81
C ILE A 374 -13.60 -8.74 -19.10
N ASP A 375 -13.64 -10.07 -19.01
CA ASP A 375 -13.94 -10.93 -20.15
C ASP A 375 -15.44 -11.03 -20.45
N ASN A 376 -15.79 -11.60 -21.59
CA ASN A 376 -17.19 -11.73 -22.04
C ASN A 376 -18.07 -12.53 -21.07
N GLU A 377 -17.50 -13.51 -20.38
CA GLU A 377 -18.19 -14.32 -19.37
C GLU A 377 -18.58 -13.45 -18.17
N MET A 378 -17.63 -12.68 -17.65
CA MET A 378 -17.87 -11.75 -16.54
C MET A 378 -18.92 -10.70 -16.92
N GLN A 379 -18.85 -10.14 -18.14
CA GLN A 379 -19.86 -9.19 -18.63
C GLN A 379 -21.27 -9.78 -18.64
N GLN A 380 -21.42 -11.03 -19.11
CA GLN A 380 -22.70 -11.72 -19.11
C GLN A 380 -23.23 -11.97 -17.70
N LEU A 381 -22.36 -12.39 -16.77
CA LEU A 381 -22.74 -12.62 -15.37
C LEU A 381 -23.16 -11.34 -14.64
N VAL A 382 -22.41 -10.25 -14.83
CA VAL A 382 -22.74 -8.92 -14.30
C VAL A 382 -24.11 -8.48 -14.84
N LYS A 383 -24.38 -8.64 -16.13
CA LYS A 383 -25.67 -8.34 -16.74
C LYS A 383 -26.81 -9.14 -16.15
N GLN A 384 -26.66 -10.48 -16.04
CA GLN A 384 -27.67 -11.36 -15.46
C GLN A 384 -27.99 -10.99 -14.00
N LEU A 385 -26.96 -10.70 -13.19
CA LEU A 385 -27.16 -10.29 -11.80
C LEU A 385 -27.92 -8.96 -11.69
N SER A 386 -27.66 -8.02 -12.58
CA SER A 386 -28.37 -6.75 -12.56
C SER A 386 -29.83 -6.86 -12.98
N GLU A 387 -30.13 -7.67 -14.00
CA GLU A 387 -31.52 -7.96 -14.40
C GLU A 387 -32.29 -8.55 -13.21
N LEU A 388 -31.68 -9.45 -12.44
CA LEU A 388 -32.28 -10.06 -11.25
C LEU A 388 -32.50 -9.08 -10.11
N LEU A 389 -31.62 -8.10 -9.93
CA LEU A 389 -31.73 -7.06 -8.91
C LEU A 389 -32.69 -5.93 -9.31
N GLY A 390 -33.37 -6.06 -10.46
CA GLY A 390 -34.35 -5.09 -10.95
C GLY A 390 -33.73 -3.79 -11.48
N ASN A 391 -32.44 -3.78 -11.72
CA ASN A 391 -31.69 -2.62 -12.18
C ASN A 391 -31.40 -2.69 -13.69
N SER A 392 -32.46 -2.94 -14.48
CA SER A 392 -32.40 -3.17 -15.93
C SER A 392 -31.87 -1.97 -16.75
N ASN A 393 -31.68 -0.80 -16.12
CA ASN A 393 -31.17 0.43 -16.75
C ASN A 393 -29.71 0.74 -16.42
N ALA A 394 -29.00 -0.12 -15.68
CA ALA A 394 -27.58 0.08 -15.47
C ALA A 394 -26.85 -0.14 -16.80
N ASP A 395 -26.15 0.88 -17.27
CA ASP A 395 -25.31 0.80 -18.47
C ASP A 395 -24.07 -0.05 -18.18
N PHE A 396 -24.21 -1.37 -18.39
CA PHE A 396 -23.12 -2.31 -18.19
C PHE A 396 -22.01 -2.22 -19.22
N ALA A 397 -22.24 -1.53 -20.33
CA ALA A 397 -21.20 -1.25 -21.30
C ALA A 397 -20.13 -0.30 -20.74
N SER A 398 -20.50 0.48 -19.72
CA SER A 398 -19.59 1.39 -19.00
C SER A 398 -19.04 0.81 -17.68
N PHE A 399 -19.43 -0.41 -17.30
CA PHE A 399 -18.91 -1.03 -16.07
C PHE A 399 -17.45 -1.42 -16.27
N THR A 400 -16.57 -0.75 -15.57
CA THR A 400 -15.15 -1.10 -15.47
C THR A 400 -14.81 -1.49 -14.04
N LEU A 401 -13.91 -2.46 -13.87
CA LEU A 401 -13.32 -2.77 -12.58
C LEU A 401 -12.09 -1.91 -12.31
N ASP A 402 -11.42 -1.53 -13.38
CA ASP A 402 -10.19 -0.75 -13.36
C ASP A 402 -10.55 0.74 -13.57
N PHE A 403 -10.17 1.58 -12.61
CA PHE A 403 -10.26 3.03 -12.73
C PHE A 403 -8.96 3.57 -13.30
N PRO A 404 -9.01 4.55 -14.22
CA PRO A 404 -7.77 5.07 -14.81
C PRO A 404 -6.91 5.80 -13.76
N PRO A 405 -5.56 5.80 -13.96
CA PRO A 405 -4.82 5.27 -15.10
C PRO A 405 -4.50 3.78 -14.99
N ALA A 406 -3.73 3.19 -15.93
CA ALA A 406 -3.21 1.83 -15.80
C ALA A 406 -2.36 1.63 -14.54
N ASP A 407 -2.34 0.42 -13.98
CA ASP A 407 -1.80 0.13 -12.64
C ASP A 407 -0.34 -0.30 -12.65
N ASN A 408 0.04 -1.05 -13.69
CA ASN A 408 1.31 -1.79 -13.67
C ASN A 408 2.44 -1.08 -14.41
N PHE A 409 2.10 -0.28 -15.40
CA PHE A 409 3.08 0.51 -16.15
C PHE A 409 2.44 1.83 -16.60
N VAL A 410 2.84 2.94 -15.97
CA VAL A 410 2.25 4.26 -16.27
C VAL A 410 3.24 5.39 -15.95
N GLU A 411 3.15 6.47 -16.72
CA GLU A 411 3.72 7.78 -16.39
C GLU A 411 2.57 8.71 -15.98
N ILE A 412 2.67 9.29 -14.79
CA ILE A 412 1.75 10.31 -14.29
C ILE A 412 2.46 11.65 -14.14
N GLU A 413 1.74 12.75 -14.37
CA GLU A 413 2.23 14.10 -14.16
C GLU A 413 1.73 14.63 -12.80
N LEU A 414 2.67 15.10 -11.96
CA LEU A 414 2.44 15.58 -10.60
C LEU A 414 2.40 17.09 -10.52
#